data_662c7fd64c4134943bcd9e1ad476f9c2
#
_entry.id   662c7fd64c4134943bcd9e1ad476f9c2
#
_cell.length_a   1.000
_cell.length_b   1.000
_cell.length_c   1.000
_cell.angle_alpha   90.00
_cell.angle_beta   90.00
_cell.angle_gamma   90.00
#
_symmetry.space_group_name_H-M   'P 1'
#
loop_
_entity.id
_entity.type
_entity.pdbx_description
1 polymer ?
#
loop_
_entity_poly.entity_id
_entity_poly.type
_entity_poly.pdbx_seq_one_letter_code
_entity_poly.pdbx_strand_id
1 'polypeptide(L)'
;IRLTTAPRTAVDIARFHGVRDAVAAMDSLYREQTPFGQETIQLELAATIDRLAGKKGVGLARWALELSSVKSESPYESLFRTILTELGIQPQEQMWVGRRFRVDLLWGTLIIEIDGYMKFENMPHDEVMKMTRRENWLKEQGYEVLHLFPVEIIFDEAGCIRRLYAAKARADMRGAVSVPATSYRP
;
A
#
# COMPACT_ATOMS: atom_id res chain seq x y z
N ILE A 1 -13.46 -32.45 -4.60
CA ILE A 1 -13.78 -31.03 -4.25
C ILE A 1 -13.36 -30.20 -5.44
N ARG A 2 -14.22 -29.31 -5.93
CA ARG A 2 -13.87 -28.34 -6.99
C ARG A 2 -13.43 -27.06 -6.29
N LEU A 3 -12.21 -26.59 -6.58
CA LEU A 3 -11.66 -25.35 -6.07
C LEU A 3 -11.51 -24.34 -7.21
N THR A 4 -11.62 -23.08 -6.91
CA THR A 4 -11.25 -21.99 -7.82
C THR A 4 -9.73 -21.80 -7.85
N THR A 5 -9.19 -21.29 -8.96
CA THR A 5 -7.81 -20.84 -9.01
C THR A 5 -7.64 -19.55 -8.19
N ALA A 6 -6.42 -19.24 -7.77
CA ALA A 6 -6.15 -18.03 -7.01
C ALA A 6 -6.57 -16.74 -7.75
N PRO A 7 -6.27 -16.55 -9.07
CA PRO A 7 -6.79 -15.43 -9.83
C PRO A 7 -8.32 -15.38 -9.88
N ARG A 8 -8.98 -16.55 -10.01
CA ARG A 8 -10.44 -16.61 -10.00
C ARG A 8 -11.01 -16.21 -8.64
N THR A 9 -10.40 -16.63 -7.55
CA THR A 9 -10.81 -16.24 -6.20
C THR A 9 -10.69 -14.74 -6.00
N ALA A 10 -9.57 -14.12 -6.38
CA ALA A 10 -9.39 -12.68 -6.27
C ALA A 10 -10.43 -11.89 -7.10
N VAL A 11 -10.75 -12.36 -8.31
CA VAL A 11 -11.82 -11.76 -9.15
C VAL A 11 -13.20 -11.93 -8.50
N ASP A 12 -13.49 -13.07 -7.90
CA ASP A 12 -14.78 -13.28 -7.20
C ASP A 12 -14.87 -12.45 -5.92
N ILE A 13 -13.76 -12.20 -5.21
CA ILE A 13 -13.72 -11.23 -4.10
C ILE A 13 -14.15 -9.84 -4.59
N ALA A 14 -13.63 -9.36 -5.71
CA ALA A 14 -14.07 -8.06 -6.28
C ALA A 14 -15.58 -8.03 -6.53
N ARG A 15 -16.14 -9.13 -7.07
CA ARG A 15 -17.53 -9.21 -7.46
C ARG A 15 -18.50 -9.26 -6.29
N PHE A 16 -18.09 -9.80 -5.15
CA PHE A 16 -18.96 -10.10 -4.02
C PHE A 16 -18.64 -9.32 -2.75
N HIS A 17 -17.38 -8.88 -2.56
CA HIS A 17 -16.92 -8.18 -1.36
C HIS A 17 -16.47 -6.74 -1.63
N GLY A 18 -16.17 -6.39 -2.90
CA GLY A 18 -15.82 -5.04 -3.28
C GLY A 18 -14.37 -4.86 -3.71
N VAL A 19 -14.05 -3.64 -4.11
CA VAL A 19 -12.77 -3.32 -4.76
C VAL A 19 -11.60 -3.39 -3.77
N ARG A 20 -11.76 -2.87 -2.56
CA ARG A 20 -10.67 -2.78 -1.56
C ARG A 20 -10.12 -4.16 -1.18
N ASP A 21 -11.01 -5.10 -0.87
CA ASP A 21 -10.62 -6.47 -0.54
C ASP A 21 -9.99 -7.18 -1.74
N ALA A 22 -10.52 -6.91 -2.94
CA ALA A 22 -10.00 -7.48 -4.16
C ALA A 22 -8.61 -6.97 -4.52
N VAL A 23 -8.33 -5.67 -4.35
CA VAL A 23 -6.98 -5.12 -4.57
C VAL A 23 -5.99 -5.81 -3.63
N ALA A 24 -6.30 -5.92 -2.34
CA ALA A 24 -5.45 -6.63 -1.39
C ALA A 24 -5.23 -8.10 -1.78
N ALA A 25 -6.29 -8.78 -2.27
CA ALA A 25 -6.20 -10.16 -2.75
C ALA A 25 -5.36 -10.27 -4.04
N MET A 26 -5.54 -9.38 -5.02
CA MET A 26 -4.78 -9.37 -6.27
C MET A 26 -3.30 -9.05 -6.01
N ASP A 27 -3.00 -8.04 -5.18
CA ASP A 27 -1.64 -7.69 -4.80
C ASP A 27 -0.94 -8.86 -4.08
N SER A 28 -1.68 -9.63 -3.29
CA SER A 28 -1.12 -10.81 -2.61
C SER A 28 -0.62 -11.88 -3.57
N LEU A 29 -1.18 -11.97 -4.77
CA LEU A 29 -0.75 -12.93 -5.78
C LEU A 29 0.60 -12.56 -6.39
N TYR A 30 0.97 -11.28 -6.38
CA TYR A 30 2.26 -10.81 -6.92
C TYR A 30 3.41 -11.00 -5.94
N ARG A 31 3.13 -11.11 -4.63
CA ARG A 31 4.18 -11.25 -3.62
C ARG A 31 5.00 -12.50 -3.87
N GLU A 32 6.29 -12.40 -3.60
CA GLU A 32 7.25 -13.50 -3.78
C GLU A 32 7.38 -14.03 -5.22
N GLN A 33 6.75 -13.36 -6.19
CA GLN A 33 6.86 -13.72 -7.59
C GLN A 33 8.05 -12.99 -8.25
N THR A 34 8.64 -13.67 -9.23
CA THR A 34 9.58 -13.02 -10.16
C THR A 34 8.83 -12.01 -11.03
N PRO A 35 9.51 -11.04 -11.67
CA PRO A 35 8.86 -10.11 -12.60
C PRO A 35 8.05 -10.83 -13.69
N PHE A 36 8.55 -11.93 -14.22
CA PHE A 36 7.83 -12.77 -15.18
C PHE A 36 6.59 -13.44 -14.57
N GLY A 37 6.69 -13.91 -13.31
CA GLY A 37 5.53 -14.47 -12.58
C GLY A 37 4.46 -13.42 -12.33
N GLN A 38 4.83 -12.18 -11.99
CA GLN A 38 3.91 -11.07 -11.80
C GLN A 38 3.13 -10.72 -13.08
N GLU A 39 3.83 -10.67 -14.23
CA GLU A 39 3.21 -10.47 -15.54
C GLU A 39 2.25 -11.61 -15.89
N THR A 40 2.64 -12.85 -15.62
CA THR A 40 1.79 -14.03 -15.84
C THR A 40 0.49 -13.93 -15.02
N ILE A 41 0.59 -13.59 -13.74
CA ILE A 41 -0.58 -13.43 -12.87
C ILE A 41 -1.48 -12.30 -13.37
N GLN A 42 -0.92 -11.19 -13.81
CA GLN A 42 -1.69 -10.08 -14.35
C GLN A 42 -2.49 -10.50 -15.58
N LEU A 43 -1.87 -11.25 -16.49
CA LEU A 43 -2.55 -11.81 -17.67
C LEU A 43 -3.65 -12.82 -17.28
N GLU A 44 -3.40 -13.67 -16.28
CA GLU A 44 -4.41 -14.62 -15.78
C GLU A 44 -5.61 -13.93 -15.13
N LEU A 45 -5.39 -12.86 -14.37
CA LEU A 45 -6.45 -12.02 -13.80
C LEU A 45 -7.29 -11.39 -14.90
N ALA A 46 -6.66 -10.75 -15.89
CA ALA A 46 -7.33 -10.15 -17.03
C ALA A 46 -8.15 -11.18 -17.82
N ALA A 47 -7.56 -12.32 -18.17
CA ALA A 47 -8.26 -13.39 -18.87
C ALA A 47 -9.42 -13.99 -18.05
N THR A 48 -9.29 -14.00 -16.72
CA THR A 48 -10.37 -14.45 -15.83
C THR A 48 -11.53 -13.48 -15.80
N ILE A 49 -11.25 -12.17 -15.77
CA ILE A 49 -12.24 -11.10 -15.85
C ILE A 49 -12.98 -11.15 -17.20
N ASP A 50 -12.25 -11.35 -18.29
CA ASP A 50 -12.86 -11.43 -19.64
C ASP A 50 -13.78 -12.63 -19.79
N ARG A 51 -13.41 -13.81 -19.26
CA ARG A 51 -14.32 -14.98 -19.23
C ARG A 51 -15.60 -14.73 -18.42
N LEU A 52 -15.62 -13.75 -17.55
CA LEU A 52 -16.76 -13.35 -16.74
C LEU A 52 -17.51 -12.14 -17.31
N ALA A 53 -17.20 -11.71 -18.54
CA ALA A 53 -17.90 -10.60 -19.18
C ALA A 53 -19.42 -10.75 -19.10
N GLY A 54 -20.12 -9.67 -18.78
CA GLY A 54 -21.57 -9.65 -18.57
C GLY A 54 -22.05 -10.20 -17.22
N LYS A 55 -21.20 -10.77 -16.39
CA LYS A 55 -21.58 -11.23 -15.04
C LYS A 55 -21.60 -10.05 -14.05
N LYS A 56 -22.51 -10.13 -13.05
CA LYS A 56 -22.62 -9.12 -11.99
C LYS A 56 -21.26 -8.91 -11.30
N GLY A 57 -20.91 -7.64 -11.09
CA GLY A 57 -19.70 -7.22 -10.36
C GLY A 57 -18.40 -7.29 -11.17
N VAL A 58 -18.42 -7.67 -12.47
CA VAL A 58 -17.20 -7.75 -13.27
C VAL A 58 -16.53 -6.37 -13.47
N GLY A 59 -17.30 -5.28 -13.46
CA GLY A 59 -16.77 -3.93 -13.51
C GLY A 59 -15.90 -3.60 -12.29
N LEU A 60 -16.29 -4.07 -11.08
CA LEU A 60 -15.48 -3.92 -9.87
C LEU A 60 -14.18 -4.71 -9.99
N ALA A 61 -14.20 -5.88 -10.63
CA ALA A 61 -12.99 -6.68 -10.82
C ALA A 61 -12.01 -6.01 -11.80
N ARG A 62 -12.51 -5.36 -12.87
CA ARG A 62 -11.65 -4.56 -13.76
C ARG A 62 -11.01 -3.41 -13.02
N TRP A 63 -11.81 -2.66 -12.26
CA TRP A 63 -11.29 -1.55 -11.47
C TRP A 63 -10.28 -2.01 -10.42
N ALA A 64 -10.54 -3.11 -9.72
CA ALA A 64 -9.57 -3.68 -8.78
C ALA A 64 -8.25 -4.08 -9.46
N LEU A 65 -8.30 -4.65 -10.68
CA LEU A 65 -7.09 -4.97 -11.45
C LEU A 65 -6.31 -3.71 -11.86
N GLU A 66 -7.01 -2.66 -12.27
CA GLU A 66 -6.39 -1.35 -12.59
C GLU A 66 -5.68 -0.73 -11.37
N LEU A 67 -6.23 -0.94 -10.18
CA LEU A 67 -5.67 -0.45 -8.93
C LEU A 67 -4.62 -1.40 -8.32
N SER A 68 -4.51 -2.63 -8.79
CA SER A 68 -3.56 -3.59 -8.22
C SER A 68 -2.11 -3.21 -8.48
N SER A 69 -1.23 -3.54 -7.54
CA SER A 69 0.19 -3.17 -7.59
C SER A 69 1.09 -4.34 -7.17
N VAL A 70 2.17 -4.52 -7.92
CA VAL A 70 3.22 -5.49 -7.59
C VAL A 70 4.13 -5.03 -6.44
N LYS A 71 4.00 -3.77 -6.01
CA LYS A 71 4.90 -3.16 -5.02
C LYS A 71 4.42 -3.31 -3.58
N SER A 72 3.14 -3.56 -3.37
CA SER A 72 2.56 -3.63 -2.02
C SER A 72 3.08 -4.86 -1.27
N GLU A 73 3.65 -4.65 -0.09
CA GLU A 73 4.27 -5.71 0.72
C GLU A 73 3.32 -6.28 1.79
N SER A 74 2.21 -5.60 2.05
CA SER A 74 1.20 -6.07 2.99
C SER A 74 -0.23 -5.83 2.48
N PRO A 75 -1.24 -6.60 2.97
CA PRO A 75 -2.64 -6.34 2.64
C PRO A 75 -3.11 -4.96 3.08
N TYR A 76 -2.53 -4.43 4.14
CA TYR A 76 -2.91 -3.15 4.72
C TYR A 76 -2.32 -1.97 3.95
N GLU A 77 -1.13 -2.12 3.36
CA GLU A 77 -0.61 -1.17 2.37
C GLU A 77 -1.53 -1.10 1.15
N SER A 78 -1.93 -2.25 0.60
CA SER A 78 -2.89 -2.35 -0.51
C SER A 78 -4.21 -1.65 -0.16
N LEU A 79 -4.75 -1.93 1.03
CA LEU A 79 -6.01 -1.34 1.50
C LEU A 79 -5.89 0.18 1.62
N PHE A 80 -4.86 0.68 2.33
CA PHE A 80 -4.73 2.12 2.56
C PHE A 80 -4.40 2.88 1.27
N ARG A 81 -3.59 2.31 0.39
CA ARG A 81 -3.33 2.85 -0.96
C ARG A 81 -4.62 2.97 -1.76
N THR A 82 -5.50 1.96 -1.68
CA THR A 82 -6.81 2.00 -2.35
C THR A 82 -7.69 3.11 -1.77
N ILE A 83 -7.75 3.26 -0.44
CA ILE A 83 -8.47 4.36 0.22
C ILE A 83 -7.93 5.72 -0.25
N LEU A 84 -6.61 5.89 -0.33
CA LEU A 84 -6.01 7.13 -0.84
C LEU A 84 -6.44 7.40 -2.28
N THR A 85 -6.45 6.38 -3.13
CA THR A 85 -6.87 6.51 -4.54
C THR A 85 -8.35 6.90 -4.65
N GLU A 86 -9.22 6.35 -3.82
CA GLU A 86 -10.64 6.74 -3.74
C GLU A 86 -10.83 8.21 -3.31
N LEU A 87 -9.90 8.74 -2.53
CA LEU A 87 -9.84 10.17 -2.16
C LEU A 87 -9.20 11.06 -3.25
N GLY A 88 -8.83 10.49 -4.39
CA GLY A 88 -8.14 11.21 -5.48
C GLY A 88 -6.65 11.43 -5.23
N ILE A 89 -6.07 10.76 -4.25
CA ILE A 89 -4.65 10.85 -3.90
C ILE A 89 -3.92 9.67 -4.54
N GLN A 90 -2.86 9.97 -5.32
CA GLN A 90 -2.00 8.97 -5.95
C GLN A 90 -0.65 8.91 -5.20
N PRO A 91 -0.50 8.04 -4.20
CA PRO A 91 0.76 7.92 -3.49
C PRO A 91 1.79 7.18 -4.34
N GLN A 92 3.05 7.52 -4.18
CA GLN A 92 4.16 6.73 -4.69
C GLN A 92 4.44 5.58 -3.71
N GLU A 93 4.64 4.37 -4.25
CA GLU A 93 4.83 3.16 -3.45
C GLU A 93 6.32 2.79 -3.36
N GLN A 94 6.75 2.31 -2.19
CA GLN A 94 8.05 1.69 -1.95
C GLN A 94 9.23 2.57 -2.40
N MET A 95 9.16 3.86 -2.05
CA MET A 95 10.18 4.84 -2.44
C MET A 95 11.41 4.77 -1.54
N TRP A 96 12.60 4.97 -2.12
CA TRP A 96 13.85 5.08 -1.38
C TRP A 96 14.16 6.54 -1.05
N VAL A 97 14.43 6.82 0.23
CA VAL A 97 14.97 8.10 0.66
C VAL A 97 16.47 7.91 0.92
N GLY A 98 17.26 8.44 -0.01
CA GLY A 98 18.69 8.15 -0.09
C GLY A 98 18.96 6.65 -0.27
N ARG A 99 20.15 6.19 0.15
CA ARG A 99 20.52 4.76 0.12
C ARG A 99 20.04 3.98 1.34
N ARG A 100 19.30 4.65 2.26
CA ARG A 100 19.12 4.14 3.63
C ARG A 100 17.77 3.51 3.86
N PHE A 101 16.70 4.19 3.46
CA PHE A 101 15.37 3.81 3.91
C PHE A 101 14.41 3.73 2.74
N ARG A 102 13.67 2.64 2.70
CA ARG A 102 12.52 2.46 1.82
C ARG A 102 11.27 2.72 2.64
N VAL A 103 10.34 3.50 2.10
CA VAL A 103 9.10 3.92 2.74
C VAL A 103 7.90 3.33 2.01
N ASP A 104 6.84 2.96 2.74
CA ASP A 104 5.71 2.23 2.16
C ASP A 104 4.96 3.08 1.14
N LEU A 105 4.47 4.24 1.56
CA LEU A 105 3.73 5.17 0.71
C LEU A 105 4.28 6.59 0.88
N LEU A 106 4.34 7.34 -0.21
CA LEU A 106 4.80 8.73 -0.22
C LEU A 106 3.80 9.63 -0.95
N TRP A 107 3.33 10.69 -0.28
CA TRP A 107 2.48 11.74 -0.85
C TRP A 107 3.16 13.10 -0.75
N GLY A 108 3.88 13.48 -1.81
CA GLY A 108 4.75 14.67 -1.79
C GLY A 108 5.90 14.49 -0.81
N THR A 109 5.90 15.27 0.29
CA THR A 109 6.88 15.15 1.37
C THR A 109 6.34 14.45 2.62
N LEU A 110 5.12 13.90 2.55
CA LEU A 110 4.54 13.07 3.59
C LEU A 110 4.84 11.60 3.33
N ILE A 111 5.56 10.97 4.22
CA ILE A 111 5.76 9.52 4.31
C ILE A 111 4.62 8.92 5.14
N ILE A 112 4.05 7.81 4.67
CA ILE A 112 3.02 7.05 5.37
C ILE A 112 3.55 5.64 5.53
N GLU A 113 3.72 5.18 6.77
CA GLU A 113 4.16 3.85 7.14
C GLU A 113 3.00 3.06 7.73
N ILE A 114 2.83 1.82 7.30
CA ILE A 114 1.79 0.93 7.81
C ILE A 114 2.46 -0.09 8.74
N ASP A 115 2.41 0.18 10.04
CA ASP A 115 3.11 -0.61 11.03
C ASP A 115 2.34 -1.86 11.46
N GLY A 116 2.95 -3.03 11.31
CA GLY A 116 2.37 -4.29 11.78
C GLY A 116 2.22 -4.34 13.30
N TYR A 117 1.12 -4.95 13.77
CA TYR A 117 0.68 -4.99 15.19
C TYR A 117 1.69 -5.60 16.17
N MET A 118 2.60 -6.45 15.68
CA MET A 118 3.49 -7.25 16.54
C MET A 118 4.79 -6.53 16.96
N LYS A 119 5.02 -5.30 16.48
CA LYS A 119 6.36 -4.71 16.62
C LYS A 119 6.64 -4.05 17.97
N PHE A 120 5.66 -3.73 18.79
CA PHE A 120 5.89 -2.84 19.94
C PHE A 120 5.96 -3.52 21.31
N GLU A 121 5.19 -4.57 21.59
CA GLU A 121 5.10 -5.13 22.95
C GLU A 121 6.33 -5.91 23.42
N ASN A 122 7.18 -6.41 22.50
CA ASN A 122 8.39 -7.19 22.82
C ASN A 122 9.61 -6.76 21.98
N MET A 123 9.67 -5.51 21.55
CA MET A 123 10.75 -5.03 20.70
C MET A 123 12.02 -4.82 21.55
N PRO A 124 13.17 -5.42 21.16
CA PRO A 124 14.44 -5.13 21.81
C PRO A 124 14.74 -3.63 21.77
N HIS A 125 15.34 -3.11 22.85
CA HIS A 125 15.70 -1.69 22.97
C HIS A 125 16.47 -1.15 21.74
N ASP A 126 17.38 -1.97 21.20
CA ASP A 126 18.18 -1.63 20.02
C ASP A 126 17.32 -1.42 18.76
N GLU A 127 16.23 -2.15 18.62
CA GLU A 127 15.30 -2.00 17.50
C GLU A 127 14.50 -0.70 17.62
N VAL A 128 14.01 -0.37 18.82
CA VAL A 128 13.34 0.91 19.11
C VAL A 128 14.28 2.08 18.80
N MET A 129 15.55 1.99 19.20
CA MET A 129 16.55 3.01 18.91
C MET A 129 16.84 3.16 17.40
N LYS A 130 16.85 2.04 16.65
CA LYS A 130 17.00 2.08 15.19
C LYS A 130 15.81 2.77 14.51
N MET A 131 14.57 2.45 14.93
CA MET A 131 13.36 3.09 14.40
C MET A 131 13.36 4.59 14.70
N THR A 132 13.65 4.98 15.94
CA THR A 132 13.75 6.39 16.34
C THR A 132 14.80 7.15 15.52
N ARG A 133 15.99 6.56 15.32
CA ARG A 133 17.06 7.15 14.48
C ARG A 133 16.62 7.28 13.01
N ARG A 134 15.91 6.27 12.48
CA ARG A 134 15.35 6.32 11.12
C ARG A 134 14.38 7.50 10.97
N GLU A 135 13.43 7.58 11.89
CA GLU A 135 12.41 8.63 11.84
C GLU A 135 13.01 10.03 12.00
N ASN A 136 13.93 10.20 12.96
CA ASN A 136 14.63 11.48 13.16
C ASN A 136 15.39 11.89 11.90
N TRP A 137 16.12 10.96 11.28
CA TRP A 137 16.84 11.25 10.06
C TRP A 137 15.91 11.66 8.92
N LEU A 138 14.76 10.98 8.73
CA LEU A 138 13.77 11.35 7.71
C LEU A 138 13.21 12.76 7.96
N LYS A 139 12.91 13.09 9.24
CA LYS A 139 12.45 14.42 9.62
C LYS A 139 13.51 15.52 9.40
N GLU A 140 14.79 15.21 9.65
CA GLU A 140 15.92 16.10 9.34
C GLU A 140 16.07 16.35 7.84
N GLN A 141 15.68 15.37 6.99
CA GLN A 141 15.65 15.58 5.53
C GLN A 141 14.45 16.40 5.05
N GLY A 142 13.54 16.80 5.92
CA GLY A 142 12.36 17.61 5.61
C GLY A 142 11.08 16.82 5.41
N TYR A 143 11.09 15.50 5.58
CA TYR A 143 9.88 14.69 5.50
C TYR A 143 9.04 14.79 6.77
N GLU A 144 7.73 14.71 6.61
CA GLU A 144 6.81 14.37 7.68
C GLU A 144 6.54 12.86 7.64
N VAL A 145 6.42 12.21 8.79
CA VAL A 145 6.16 10.77 8.87
C VAL A 145 4.86 10.54 9.63
N LEU A 146 3.96 9.80 9.02
CA LEU A 146 2.69 9.35 9.61
C LEU A 146 2.71 7.83 9.74
N HIS A 147 2.59 7.33 10.95
CA HIS A 147 2.41 5.92 11.25
C HIS A 147 0.93 5.59 11.41
N LEU A 148 0.48 4.54 10.73
CA LEU A 148 -0.87 3.99 10.83
C LEU A 148 -0.80 2.50 11.16
N PHE A 149 -1.73 2.05 12.01
CA PHE A 149 -1.84 0.64 12.36
C PHE A 149 -3.02 -0.02 11.62
N PRO A 150 -2.92 -1.30 11.25
CA PRO A 150 -4.00 -2.03 10.61
C PRO A 150 -5.35 -1.92 11.30
N VAL A 151 -5.37 -1.96 12.63
CA VAL A 151 -6.59 -1.84 13.42
C VAL A 151 -7.25 -0.47 13.26
N GLU A 152 -6.47 0.59 13.17
CA GLU A 152 -6.98 1.95 12.96
C GLU A 152 -7.58 2.07 11.55
N ILE A 153 -6.89 1.53 10.53
CA ILE A 153 -7.36 1.55 9.13
C ILE A 153 -8.70 0.82 9.00
N ILE A 154 -8.87 -0.32 9.70
CA ILE A 154 -10.08 -1.13 9.63
C ILE A 154 -11.24 -0.52 10.46
N PHE A 155 -10.96 -0.03 11.66
CA PHE A 155 -12.00 0.33 12.63
C PHE A 155 -12.19 1.84 12.83
N ASP A 156 -11.22 2.68 12.40
CA ASP A 156 -11.31 4.15 12.45
C ASP A 156 -10.71 4.80 11.20
N GLU A 157 -11.20 4.39 10.03
CA GLU A 157 -10.77 4.97 8.73
C GLU A 157 -10.88 6.50 8.74
N ALA A 158 -11.98 7.04 9.28
CA ALA A 158 -12.19 8.49 9.36
C ALA A 158 -11.12 9.18 10.23
N GLY A 159 -10.68 8.54 11.32
CA GLY A 159 -9.56 9.01 12.14
C GLY A 159 -8.24 9.00 11.39
N CYS A 160 -7.96 7.92 10.65
CA CYS A 160 -6.79 7.84 9.79
C CYS A 160 -6.78 8.96 8.74
N ILE A 161 -7.91 9.22 8.09
CA ILE A 161 -8.03 10.28 7.07
C ILE A 161 -7.83 11.67 7.69
N ARG A 162 -8.40 11.96 8.87
CA ARG A 162 -8.14 13.21 9.57
C ARG A 162 -6.66 13.41 9.90
N ARG A 163 -6.00 12.36 10.42
CA ARG A 163 -4.55 12.37 10.72
C ARG A 163 -3.71 12.55 9.46
N LEU A 164 -4.11 11.91 8.35
CA LEU A 164 -3.46 12.04 7.05
C LEU A 164 -3.43 13.50 6.58
N TYR A 165 -4.58 14.17 6.55
CA TYR A 165 -4.64 15.56 6.09
C TYR A 165 -3.93 16.53 7.04
N ALA A 166 -3.99 16.29 8.35
CA ALA A 166 -3.23 17.08 9.32
C ALA A 166 -1.72 16.90 9.14
N ALA A 167 -1.25 15.67 8.91
CA ALA A 167 0.15 15.38 8.61
C ALA A 167 0.58 16.00 7.27
N LYS A 168 -0.28 15.92 6.24
CA LYS A 168 0.00 16.55 4.92
C LYS A 168 0.15 18.06 5.05
N ALA A 169 -0.70 18.72 5.80
CA ALA A 169 -0.58 20.16 6.06
C ALA A 169 0.76 20.52 6.73
N ARG A 170 1.22 19.71 7.70
CA ARG A 170 2.54 19.90 8.32
C ARG A 170 3.68 19.66 7.34
N ALA A 171 3.56 18.62 6.51
CA ALA A 171 4.55 18.31 5.48
C ALA A 171 4.70 19.46 4.47
N ASP A 172 3.59 20.07 4.04
CA ASP A 172 3.59 21.17 3.10
C ASP A 172 4.21 22.45 3.69
N MET A 173 4.09 22.66 5.00
CA MET A 173 4.72 23.78 5.69
C MET A 173 6.24 23.65 5.86
N ARG A 174 6.79 22.43 5.78
CA ARG A 174 8.25 22.21 5.94
C ARG A 174 9.08 22.64 4.72
N GLY A 175 8.45 22.70 3.54
CA GLY A 175 9.11 23.08 2.29
C GLY A 175 9.84 21.93 1.59
N ALA A 176 10.94 22.24 0.90
CA ALA A 176 11.68 21.27 0.10
C ALA A 176 12.50 20.31 0.96
N VAL A 177 12.57 19.05 0.50
CA VAL A 177 13.39 18.01 1.13
C VAL A 177 14.85 18.12 0.70
N SER A 178 15.78 17.79 1.60
CA SER A 178 17.23 17.80 1.33
C SER A 178 17.67 16.59 0.50
N VAL A 179 17.01 15.43 0.70
CA VAL A 179 17.29 14.18 -0.01
C VAL A 179 16.02 13.73 -0.69
N PRO A 180 15.88 13.90 -2.02
CA PRO A 180 14.70 13.44 -2.76
C PRO A 180 14.51 11.94 -2.71
N ALA A 181 13.25 11.51 -2.69
CA ALA A 181 12.90 10.10 -2.82
C ALA A 181 13.04 9.62 -4.26
N THR A 182 13.45 8.36 -4.44
CA THR A 182 13.65 7.71 -5.74
C THR A 182 12.94 6.35 -5.80
N SER A 183 12.51 5.91 -6.99
CA SER A 183 11.87 4.60 -7.18
C SER A 183 12.86 3.42 -7.16
N TYR A 184 14.15 3.69 -7.12
CA TYR A 184 15.23 2.71 -7.04
C TYR A 184 16.19 3.11 -5.91
N ARG A 185 16.91 2.14 -5.39
CA ARG A 185 17.98 2.41 -4.43
C ARG A 185 19.16 3.05 -5.15
N PRO A 186 19.48 4.32 -4.85
CA PRO A 186 20.53 5.06 -5.54
C PRO A 186 21.94 4.53 -5.20
#